data_80a15b662e6b675f2478a8defdad8d10
#
_entry.id   80a15b662e6b675f2478a8defdad8d10
#
_cell.length_a   1.000
_cell.length_b   1.000
_cell.length_c   1.000
_cell.angle_alpha   90.00
_cell.angle_beta   90.00
_cell.angle_gamma   90.00
#
_symmetry.space_group_name_H-M   'P 1'
#
loop_
_entity.id
_entity.type
_entity.pdbx_description
1 polymer ?
#
loop_
_entity_poly.entity_id
_entity_poly.type
_entity_poly.pdbx_seq_one_letter_code
_entity_poly.pdbx_strand_id
1 'polypeptide(L)'
;MPASFACDPADSRGRLFPERESTFRSCFQRDRDRIIHASAFRRLKHKTQVFIEHEGDYFRTRLTHSIEVAQVARTISGVLGLNAELTEAVALAHDLGHTPFGHTGEDALDALMKPYGGFDHNAQAIRIVTSLERHYALWDGLNLTWEALEGIAKHNGPVVESVPYALADYNAQHDLELHTHASAEAQVAALADDIAYNNHDLMDGLRAGLFTVEDILHLPLVGACFAEVDKLHPGIDTRRRQHEALRRFFGLLVEDVIAVSRANLEALDPQTPDDVRHAGRMVVQFSPEMWRDLRQVRSFLFAHMYRAPNVVAKRAEVTKVVADLFPAFMNDPSLLPAEWEAEVAQADEVALARLVADYIAGMTDRFALQAHARLVGA
;
A
#
# COMPACT_ATOMS: atom_id res chain seq x y z
N MET A 1 -16.39 -13.24 20.08
CA MET A 1 -15.46 -12.53 20.96
C MET A 1 -14.15 -12.40 20.20
N PRO A 2 -13.36 -11.36 20.37
CA PRO A 2 -12.02 -11.30 19.79
C PRO A 2 -11.18 -12.50 20.21
N ALA A 3 -10.25 -12.93 19.37
CA ALA A 3 -9.29 -13.97 19.71
C ALA A 3 -8.28 -13.43 20.75
N SER A 4 -7.67 -14.31 21.56
CA SER A 4 -6.67 -13.92 22.57
C SER A 4 -5.44 -13.23 21.98
N PHE A 5 -5.10 -13.56 20.75
CA PHE A 5 -3.98 -13.02 19.99
C PHE A 5 -4.33 -11.80 19.12
N ALA A 6 -5.58 -11.33 19.16
CA ALA A 6 -5.96 -10.08 18.50
C ALA A 6 -5.46 -8.88 19.31
N CYS A 7 -5.07 -7.82 18.61
CA CYS A 7 -4.71 -6.55 19.25
C CYS A 7 -5.95 -5.96 19.94
N ASP A 8 -5.92 -5.84 21.27
CA ASP A 8 -6.99 -5.21 22.05
C ASP A 8 -6.68 -3.71 22.23
N PRO A 9 -7.64 -2.82 21.89
CA PRO A 9 -7.45 -1.38 22.13
C PRO A 9 -7.16 -1.02 23.59
N ALA A 10 -7.61 -1.85 24.56
CA ALA A 10 -7.36 -1.62 25.98
C ALA A 10 -5.90 -1.91 26.38
N ASP A 11 -5.23 -2.79 25.64
CA ASP A 11 -3.84 -3.21 25.88
C ASP A 11 -2.88 -2.60 24.85
N SER A 12 -3.30 -1.56 24.10
CA SER A 12 -2.45 -0.87 23.13
C SER A 12 -1.18 -0.33 23.80
N ARG A 13 -0.04 -0.47 23.13
CA ARG A 13 1.24 0.15 23.53
C ARG A 13 1.20 1.69 23.44
N GLY A 14 0.10 2.25 22.94
CA GLY A 14 -0.23 3.67 22.96
C GLY A 14 0.40 4.45 21.81
N ARG A 15 0.59 5.74 22.06
CA ARG A 15 1.02 6.76 21.09
C ARG A 15 2.31 7.41 21.57
N LEU A 16 3.13 7.88 20.62
CA LEU A 16 4.36 8.61 20.97
C LEU A 16 4.05 9.86 21.81
N PHE A 17 3.04 10.62 21.43
CA PHE A 17 2.60 11.80 22.19
C PHE A 17 1.33 11.45 22.98
N PRO A 18 1.37 11.51 24.33
CA PRO A 18 0.20 11.26 25.16
C PRO A 18 -0.94 12.24 24.85
N GLU A 19 -2.15 11.71 24.71
CA GLU A 19 -3.34 12.51 24.50
C GLU A 19 -4.55 11.90 25.21
N ARG A 20 -5.61 12.71 25.39
CA ARG A 20 -6.85 12.23 25.99
C ARG A 20 -7.55 11.23 25.06
N GLU A 21 -7.87 10.06 25.61
CA GLU A 21 -8.64 9.05 24.89
C GLU A 21 -10.09 9.48 24.66
N SER A 22 -10.69 8.92 23.60
CA SER A 22 -12.10 9.14 23.30
C SER A 22 -12.99 8.29 24.22
N THR A 23 -14.13 8.84 24.62
CA THR A 23 -15.10 8.12 25.47
C THR A 23 -15.99 7.16 24.67
N PHE A 24 -15.96 7.20 23.35
CA PHE A 24 -16.87 6.44 22.46
C PHE A 24 -16.18 5.80 21.25
N ARG A 25 -14.89 6.03 21.03
CA ARG A 25 -14.09 5.42 19.96
C ARG A 25 -12.87 4.73 20.56
N SER A 26 -12.55 3.54 20.05
CA SER A 26 -11.28 2.89 20.36
C SER A 26 -10.09 3.70 19.83
N CYS A 27 -8.88 3.43 20.35
CA CYS A 27 -7.66 4.04 19.82
C CYS A 27 -7.43 3.71 18.36
N PHE A 28 -7.74 2.47 17.92
CA PHE A 28 -7.60 2.02 16.53
C PHE A 28 -8.67 2.63 15.61
N GLN A 29 -9.89 2.84 16.10
CA GLN A 29 -10.90 3.58 15.37
C GLN A 29 -10.47 5.02 15.12
N ARG A 30 -9.82 5.66 16.12
CA ARG A 30 -9.26 7.00 15.95
C ARG A 30 -8.14 7.03 14.93
N ASP A 31 -7.29 6.00 14.87
CA ASP A 31 -6.23 5.89 13.88
C ASP A 31 -6.80 5.80 12.47
N ARG A 32 -7.77 4.92 12.25
CA ARG A 32 -8.49 4.84 10.98
C ARG A 32 -9.09 6.19 10.56
N ASP A 33 -9.77 6.86 11.48
CA ASP A 33 -10.40 8.15 11.21
C ASP A 33 -9.32 9.20 10.83
N ARG A 34 -8.17 9.23 11.53
CA ARG A 34 -7.05 10.13 11.22
C ARG A 34 -6.46 9.88 9.84
N ILE A 35 -6.30 8.62 9.47
CA ILE A 35 -5.81 8.23 8.14
C ILE A 35 -6.78 8.70 7.05
N ILE A 36 -8.08 8.44 7.19
CA ILE A 36 -9.10 8.87 6.23
C ILE A 36 -9.11 10.39 6.05
N HIS A 37 -8.88 11.14 7.12
CA HIS A 37 -8.86 12.62 7.08
C HIS A 37 -7.49 13.20 6.69
N ALA A 38 -6.45 12.39 6.52
CA ALA A 38 -5.14 12.84 6.09
C ALA A 38 -5.14 13.44 4.67
N SER A 39 -4.29 14.43 4.44
CA SER A 39 -4.14 15.03 3.11
C SER A 39 -3.57 14.04 2.11
N ALA A 40 -2.63 13.20 2.55
CA ALA A 40 -2.05 12.14 1.74
C ALA A 40 -3.12 11.15 1.26
N PHE A 41 -4.07 10.74 2.12
CA PHE A 41 -5.16 9.84 1.75
C PHE A 41 -6.06 10.44 0.66
N ARG A 42 -6.40 11.73 0.77
CA ARG A 42 -7.17 12.42 -0.28
C ARG A 42 -6.44 12.49 -1.62
N ARG A 43 -5.08 12.63 -1.59
CA ARG A 43 -4.27 12.67 -2.80
C ARG A 43 -4.20 11.35 -3.54
N LEU A 44 -4.46 10.20 -2.89
CA LEU A 44 -4.53 8.88 -3.54
C LEU A 44 -5.57 8.82 -4.67
N LYS A 45 -6.61 9.67 -4.63
CA LYS A 45 -7.58 9.80 -5.72
C LYS A 45 -6.92 10.17 -7.07
N HIS A 46 -5.80 10.88 -7.03
CA HIS A 46 -5.12 11.44 -8.21
C HIS A 46 -3.70 10.86 -8.38
N LYS A 47 -3.48 9.67 -7.85
CA LYS A 47 -2.25 8.88 -8.06
C LYS A 47 -2.57 7.61 -8.82
N THR A 48 -1.76 7.32 -9.83
CA THR A 48 -1.82 6.11 -10.64
C THR A 48 -1.70 4.85 -9.77
N GLN A 49 -2.57 3.86 -10.00
CA GLN A 49 -2.37 2.48 -9.56
C GLN A 49 -1.49 1.73 -10.58
N VAL A 50 -2.00 1.51 -11.78
CA VAL A 50 -1.30 0.88 -12.90
C VAL A 50 -1.38 1.74 -14.16
N PHE A 51 -2.57 2.22 -14.51
CA PHE A 51 -2.83 3.09 -15.66
C PHE A 51 -2.90 4.54 -15.23
N ILE A 52 -2.24 5.43 -15.96
CA ILE A 52 -2.23 6.85 -15.65
C ILE A 52 -3.65 7.42 -15.80
N GLU A 53 -4.09 8.23 -14.82
CA GLU A 53 -5.46 8.74 -14.66
C GLU A 53 -6.09 9.30 -15.95
N HIS A 54 -5.29 9.76 -16.90
CA HIS A 54 -5.79 10.33 -18.16
C HIS A 54 -6.24 9.32 -19.22
N GLU A 55 -6.09 8.00 -18.96
CA GLU A 55 -6.47 6.95 -19.93
C GLU A 55 -7.95 6.54 -19.82
N GLY A 56 -8.71 7.08 -18.87
CA GLY A 56 -10.16 6.92 -18.75
C GLY A 56 -10.70 6.86 -17.32
N ASP A 57 -11.92 7.34 -17.12
CA ASP A 57 -12.60 7.48 -15.81
C ASP A 57 -12.92 6.14 -15.12
N TYR A 58 -12.69 5.03 -15.78
CA TYR A 58 -13.06 3.69 -15.29
C TYR A 58 -11.91 2.89 -14.69
N PHE A 59 -10.66 3.39 -14.79
CA PHE A 59 -9.52 2.75 -14.17
C PHE A 59 -9.43 3.06 -12.68
N ARG A 60 -8.89 2.12 -11.91
CA ARG A 60 -8.72 2.30 -10.46
C ARG A 60 -7.65 3.34 -10.16
N THR A 61 -7.97 4.19 -9.20
CA THR A 61 -6.99 5.04 -8.54
C THR A 61 -6.50 4.34 -7.26
N ARG A 62 -5.38 4.80 -6.69
CA ARG A 62 -4.90 4.26 -5.41
C ARG A 62 -5.93 4.39 -4.29
N LEU A 63 -6.75 5.44 -4.30
CA LEU A 63 -7.82 5.62 -3.31
C LEU A 63 -8.84 4.48 -3.38
N THR A 64 -9.36 4.16 -4.58
CA THR A 64 -10.35 3.09 -4.73
C THR A 64 -9.74 1.73 -4.42
N HIS A 65 -8.47 1.49 -4.80
CA HIS A 65 -7.72 0.30 -4.43
C HIS A 65 -7.60 0.16 -2.91
N SER A 66 -7.12 1.18 -2.18
CA SER A 66 -6.98 1.13 -0.72
C SER A 66 -8.31 0.86 -0.01
N ILE A 67 -9.43 1.39 -0.52
CA ILE A 67 -10.77 1.11 0.04
C ILE A 67 -11.16 -0.36 -0.20
N GLU A 68 -10.91 -0.91 -1.40
CA GLU A 68 -11.20 -2.31 -1.73
C GLU A 68 -10.30 -3.26 -0.90
N VAL A 69 -9.01 -2.94 -0.74
CA VAL A 69 -8.08 -3.67 0.16
C VAL A 69 -8.60 -3.68 1.60
N ALA A 70 -8.99 -2.52 2.12
CA ALA A 70 -9.52 -2.40 3.48
C ALA A 70 -10.81 -3.22 3.68
N GLN A 71 -11.68 -3.29 2.68
CA GLN A 71 -12.89 -4.10 2.73
C GLN A 71 -12.55 -5.60 2.83
N VAL A 72 -11.59 -6.08 2.03
CA VAL A 72 -11.13 -7.48 2.07
C VAL A 72 -10.48 -7.80 3.41
N ALA A 73 -9.57 -6.93 3.85
CA ALA A 73 -8.87 -7.06 5.11
C ALA A 73 -9.84 -7.17 6.29
N ARG A 74 -10.89 -6.33 6.34
CA ARG A 74 -11.96 -6.42 7.35
C ARG A 74 -12.71 -7.75 7.30
N THR A 75 -12.98 -8.28 6.11
CA THR A 75 -13.67 -9.56 5.93
C THR A 75 -12.84 -10.71 6.53
N ILE A 76 -11.56 -10.80 6.16
CA ILE A 76 -10.64 -11.84 6.67
C ILE A 76 -10.46 -11.68 8.18
N SER A 77 -10.20 -10.46 8.65
CA SER A 77 -10.03 -10.12 10.07
C SER A 77 -11.24 -10.55 10.91
N GLY A 78 -12.46 -10.23 10.45
CA GLY A 78 -13.69 -10.62 11.13
C GLY A 78 -13.85 -12.14 11.27
N VAL A 79 -13.48 -12.92 10.25
CA VAL A 79 -13.56 -14.39 10.27
C VAL A 79 -12.49 -15.01 11.17
N LEU A 80 -11.31 -14.40 11.28
CA LEU A 80 -10.21 -14.85 12.13
C LEU A 80 -10.33 -14.35 13.58
N GLY A 81 -11.33 -13.53 13.91
CA GLY A 81 -11.52 -12.97 15.25
C GLY A 81 -10.53 -11.85 15.61
N LEU A 82 -9.90 -11.21 14.63
CA LEU A 82 -8.93 -10.14 14.80
C LEU A 82 -9.62 -8.77 14.97
N ASN A 83 -8.83 -7.74 15.28
CA ASN A 83 -9.33 -6.37 15.40
C ASN A 83 -9.53 -5.73 14.02
N ALA A 84 -10.79 -5.66 13.59
CA ALA A 84 -11.14 -5.15 12.28
C ALA A 84 -10.83 -3.64 12.08
N GLU A 85 -10.81 -2.84 13.15
CA GLU A 85 -10.53 -1.40 13.08
C GLU A 85 -9.03 -1.16 12.86
N LEU A 86 -8.16 -1.88 13.55
CA LEU A 86 -6.72 -1.83 13.34
C LEU A 86 -6.35 -2.35 11.94
N THR A 87 -6.92 -3.50 11.55
CA THR A 87 -6.71 -4.09 10.22
C THR A 87 -7.09 -3.11 9.12
N GLU A 88 -8.25 -2.44 9.25
CA GLU A 88 -8.71 -1.42 8.30
C GLU A 88 -7.77 -0.20 8.27
N ALA A 89 -7.33 0.29 9.44
CA ALA A 89 -6.42 1.42 9.53
C ALA A 89 -5.10 1.16 8.79
N VAL A 90 -4.49 -0.02 9.03
CA VAL A 90 -3.25 -0.42 8.34
C VAL A 90 -3.48 -0.57 6.83
N ALA A 91 -4.57 -1.23 6.44
CA ALA A 91 -4.92 -1.42 5.03
C ALA A 91 -5.15 -0.09 4.28
N LEU A 92 -5.80 0.90 4.91
CA LEU A 92 -5.99 2.23 4.31
C LEU A 92 -4.70 3.02 4.17
N ALA A 93 -3.71 2.75 5.02
CA ALA A 93 -2.46 3.51 5.07
C ALA A 93 -1.35 2.97 4.16
N HIS A 94 -1.44 1.72 3.68
CA HIS A 94 -0.34 1.03 3.01
C HIS A 94 0.22 1.81 1.80
N ASP A 95 -0.66 2.47 1.04
CA ASP A 95 -0.33 3.17 -0.20
C ASP A 95 0.02 4.67 -0.02
N LEU A 96 -0.02 5.22 1.22
CA LEU A 96 0.14 6.65 1.46
C LEU A 96 1.48 7.21 0.95
N GLY A 97 2.53 6.43 1.02
CA GLY A 97 3.90 6.84 0.70
C GLY A 97 4.25 6.78 -0.79
N HIS A 98 3.40 6.26 -1.64
CA HIS A 98 3.70 6.17 -3.07
C HIS A 98 3.91 7.54 -3.72
N THR A 99 4.88 7.58 -4.63
CA THR A 99 5.18 8.73 -5.50
C THR A 99 4.10 8.93 -6.56
N PRO A 100 4.05 10.08 -7.25
CA PRO A 100 3.33 10.19 -8.52
C PRO A 100 3.83 9.10 -9.49
N PHE A 101 2.94 8.59 -10.32
CA PHE A 101 3.21 7.53 -11.32
C PHE A 101 3.58 6.16 -10.70
N GLY A 102 3.24 5.93 -9.45
CA GLY A 102 3.41 4.66 -8.76
C GLY A 102 4.87 4.19 -8.71
N HIS A 103 5.10 2.89 -8.88
CA HIS A 103 6.45 2.31 -8.83
C HIS A 103 7.43 2.90 -9.86
N THR A 104 6.93 3.39 -11.00
CA THR A 104 7.81 4.04 -11.99
C THR A 104 8.41 5.34 -11.46
N GLY A 105 7.60 6.15 -10.78
CA GLY A 105 8.10 7.35 -10.12
C GLY A 105 8.98 7.04 -8.92
N GLU A 106 8.67 5.96 -8.19
CA GLU A 106 9.47 5.47 -7.07
C GLU A 106 10.87 5.02 -7.53
N ASP A 107 10.95 4.17 -8.57
CA ASP A 107 12.23 3.72 -9.15
C ASP A 107 13.10 4.92 -9.57
N ALA A 108 12.47 5.94 -10.19
CA ALA A 108 13.16 7.14 -10.62
C ALA A 108 13.66 7.98 -9.42
N LEU A 109 12.83 8.13 -8.40
CA LEU A 109 13.18 8.90 -7.21
C LEU A 109 14.23 8.16 -6.36
N ASP A 110 14.10 6.84 -6.20
CA ASP A 110 15.10 6.03 -5.48
C ASP A 110 16.48 6.12 -6.13
N ALA A 111 16.54 6.04 -7.47
CA ALA A 111 17.81 6.18 -8.20
C ALA A 111 18.50 7.53 -7.91
N LEU A 112 17.74 8.62 -7.78
CA LEU A 112 18.26 9.95 -7.45
C LEU A 112 18.61 10.08 -5.96
N MET A 113 17.87 9.40 -5.11
CA MET A 113 18.04 9.42 -3.65
C MET A 113 19.14 8.47 -3.14
N LYS A 114 19.72 7.59 -3.96
CA LYS A 114 20.78 6.65 -3.54
C LYS A 114 21.93 7.30 -2.75
N PRO A 115 22.47 8.49 -3.15
CA PRO A 115 23.52 9.16 -2.37
C PRO A 115 23.04 9.69 -1.01
N TYR A 116 21.71 9.81 -0.81
CA TYR A 116 21.07 10.44 0.35
C TYR A 116 20.33 9.43 1.25
N GLY A 117 20.49 8.14 0.98
CA GLY A 117 19.90 7.05 1.77
C GLY A 117 18.76 6.28 1.08
N GLY A 118 18.55 6.52 -0.23
CA GLY A 118 17.51 5.85 -1.02
C GLY A 118 16.11 6.40 -0.78
N PHE A 119 15.12 5.79 -1.45
CA PHE A 119 13.70 6.08 -1.27
C PHE A 119 12.91 4.77 -1.25
N ASP A 120 11.96 4.64 -0.33
CA ASP A 120 11.07 3.50 -0.18
C ASP A 120 9.68 4.00 0.23
N HIS A 121 8.63 3.57 -0.49
CA HIS A 121 7.27 4.07 -0.25
C HIS A 121 6.69 3.65 1.12
N ASN A 122 7.07 2.50 1.69
CA ASN A 122 6.61 2.09 3.01
C ASN A 122 7.23 2.97 4.09
N ALA A 123 8.54 3.24 3.99
CA ALA A 123 9.22 4.18 4.86
C ALA A 123 8.66 5.61 4.70
N GLN A 124 8.31 6.00 3.48
CA GLN A 124 7.66 7.28 3.21
C GLN A 124 6.25 7.35 3.81
N ALA A 125 5.50 6.24 3.84
CA ALA A 125 4.21 6.19 4.53
C ALA A 125 4.38 6.48 6.03
N ILE A 126 5.39 5.88 6.69
CA ILE A 126 5.74 6.20 8.08
C ILE A 126 6.07 7.70 8.23
N ARG A 127 6.91 8.25 7.34
CA ARG A 127 7.27 9.67 7.40
C ARG A 127 6.05 10.59 7.24
N ILE A 128 5.12 10.25 6.35
CA ILE A 128 3.88 10.99 6.19
C ILE A 128 3.06 11.00 7.47
N VAL A 129 2.79 9.82 8.05
CA VAL A 129 1.89 9.72 9.22
C VAL A 129 2.54 10.16 10.54
N THR A 130 3.87 10.31 10.57
CA THR A 130 4.60 10.70 11.79
C THR A 130 5.15 12.13 11.74
N SER A 131 5.27 12.76 10.56
CA SER A 131 5.93 14.06 10.43
C SER A 131 5.27 15.01 9.43
N LEU A 132 4.87 14.54 8.22
CA LEU A 132 4.47 15.43 7.13
C LEU A 132 3.01 15.88 7.19
N GLU A 133 2.13 15.13 7.85
CA GLU A 133 0.74 15.55 8.10
C GLU A 133 0.71 16.47 9.33
N ARG A 134 0.53 17.77 9.10
CA ARG A 134 0.57 18.82 10.16
C ARG A 134 -0.82 19.33 10.49
N HIS A 135 -1.61 18.50 11.17
CA HIS A 135 -3.02 18.77 11.48
C HIS A 135 -3.27 19.10 12.96
N TYR A 136 -2.29 18.86 13.84
CA TYR A 136 -2.44 18.97 15.27
C TYR A 136 -1.54 20.08 15.84
N ALA A 137 -2.03 20.79 16.86
CA ALA A 137 -1.32 21.93 17.42
C ALA A 137 -0.10 21.54 18.28
N LEU A 138 -0.03 20.30 18.76
CA LEU A 138 0.94 19.88 19.76
C LEU A 138 2.06 18.98 19.21
N TRP A 139 1.87 18.41 18.00
CA TRP A 139 2.82 17.51 17.37
C TRP A 139 2.65 17.50 15.85
N ASP A 140 3.70 17.12 15.16
CA ASP A 140 3.66 16.77 13.76
C ASP A 140 3.15 15.34 13.58
N GLY A 141 2.66 15.01 12.36
CA GLY A 141 2.09 13.71 12.05
C GLY A 141 0.68 13.49 12.60
N LEU A 142 0.22 12.26 12.45
CA LEU A 142 -1.12 11.82 12.87
C LEU A 142 -1.14 11.28 14.30
N ASN A 143 0.00 11.06 14.93
CA ASN A 143 0.14 10.46 16.26
C ASN A 143 -0.65 9.14 16.36
N LEU A 144 -0.38 8.20 15.45
CA LEU A 144 -1.03 6.88 15.43
C LEU A 144 -0.53 6.01 16.58
N THR A 145 -1.27 4.95 16.91
CA THR A 145 -0.84 3.94 17.88
C THR A 145 0.37 3.17 17.38
N TRP A 146 1.11 2.59 18.31
CA TRP A 146 2.26 1.74 18.03
C TRP A 146 1.89 0.60 17.07
N GLU A 147 0.74 -0.05 17.30
CA GLU A 147 0.26 -1.17 16.48
C GLU A 147 -0.05 -0.76 15.04
N ALA A 148 -0.63 0.41 14.84
CA ALA A 148 -0.89 0.93 13.50
C ALA A 148 0.43 1.27 12.78
N LEU A 149 1.37 1.91 13.46
CA LEU A 149 2.70 2.24 12.91
C LEU A 149 3.52 1.00 12.62
N GLU A 150 3.51 0.02 13.54
CA GLU A 150 4.15 -1.29 13.33
C GLU A 150 3.62 -1.97 12.08
N GLY A 151 2.31 -1.99 11.91
CA GLY A 151 1.66 -2.60 10.75
C GLY A 151 2.03 -1.91 9.43
N ILE A 152 2.10 -0.57 9.41
CA ILE A 152 2.52 0.20 8.23
C ILE A 152 4.00 -0.06 7.92
N ALA A 153 4.87 -0.02 8.94
CA ALA A 153 6.31 -0.20 8.77
C ALA A 153 6.69 -1.60 8.28
N LYS A 154 5.95 -2.62 8.71
CA LYS A 154 6.21 -4.03 8.42
C LYS A 154 5.27 -4.62 7.35
N HIS A 155 4.72 -3.78 6.48
CA HIS A 155 3.82 -4.22 5.43
C HIS A 155 4.40 -5.37 4.59
N ASN A 156 5.69 -5.32 4.27
CA ASN A 156 6.42 -6.35 3.53
C ASN A 156 7.13 -7.37 4.44
N GLY A 157 6.79 -7.42 5.73
CA GLY A 157 7.43 -8.30 6.72
C GLY A 157 8.50 -7.61 7.55
N PRO A 158 9.33 -8.38 8.30
CA PRO A 158 10.40 -7.84 9.13
C PRO A 158 11.41 -7.00 8.32
N VAL A 159 11.87 -5.88 8.89
CA VAL A 159 12.89 -5.02 8.29
C VAL A 159 14.18 -5.21 9.07
N VAL A 160 15.06 -6.09 8.57
CA VAL A 160 16.30 -6.50 9.25
C VAL A 160 17.56 -6.01 8.55
N GLU A 161 17.50 -5.83 7.23
CA GLU A 161 18.62 -5.37 6.42
C GLU A 161 18.29 -4.04 5.77
N SER A 162 19.27 -3.13 5.69
CA SER A 162 19.14 -1.86 4.97
C SER A 162 17.89 -1.06 5.35
N VAL A 163 17.69 -0.76 6.63
CA VAL A 163 16.54 0.04 7.09
C VAL A 163 16.53 1.40 6.39
N PRO A 164 15.47 1.74 5.63
CA PRO A 164 15.36 3.04 4.98
C PRO A 164 15.46 4.19 5.99
N TYR A 165 16.11 5.30 5.61
CA TYR A 165 16.42 6.41 6.51
C TYR A 165 15.18 6.95 7.26
N ALA A 166 14.07 7.11 6.54
CA ALA A 166 12.83 7.66 7.12
C ALA A 166 12.25 6.75 8.21
N LEU A 167 12.37 5.43 8.04
CA LEU A 167 11.97 4.46 9.04
C LEU A 167 12.98 4.39 10.20
N ALA A 168 14.28 4.43 9.90
CA ALA A 168 15.34 4.44 10.92
C ALA A 168 15.24 5.68 11.83
N ASP A 169 15.03 6.86 11.25
CA ASP A 169 14.87 8.13 11.98
C ASP A 169 13.69 8.08 12.98
N TYR A 170 12.57 7.50 12.56
CA TYR A 170 11.42 7.33 13.46
C TYR A 170 11.63 6.24 14.50
N ASN A 171 12.15 5.09 14.09
CA ASN A 171 12.36 3.93 14.96
C ASN A 171 13.36 4.22 16.10
N ALA A 172 14.29 5.17 15.90
CA ALA A 172 15.20 5.63 16.93
C ALA A 172 14.50 6.35 18.11
N GLN A 173 13.31 6.92 17.87
CA GLN A 173 12.52 7.63 18.87
C GLN A 173 11.42 6.73 19.46
N HIS A 174 10.88 5.82 18.68
CA HIS A 174 9.78 4.94 19.02
C HIS A 174 10.01 3.58 18.37
N ASP A 175 10.61 2.67 19.11
CA ASP A 175 11.00 1.34 18.59
C ASP A 175 9.76 0.53 18.18
N LEU A 176 9.65 0.25 16.89
CA LEU A 176 8.58 -0.57 16.29
C LEU A 176 8.96 -2.06 16.21
N GLU A 177 10.04 -2.49 16.86
CA GLU A 177 10.52 -3.87 16.84
C GLU A 177 10.66 -4.43 15.40
N LEU A 178 11.30 -3.65 14.53
CA LEU A 178 11.35 -3.91 13.08
C LEU A 178 11.83 -5.30 12.69
N HIS A 179 12.56 -5.97 13.57
CA HIS A 179 13.13 -7.31 13.37
C HIS A 179 12.11 -8.44 13.58
N THR A 180 10.94 -8.17 14.16
CA THR A 180 9.87 -9.15 14.36
C THR A 180 8.88 -9.14 13.21
N HIS A 181 8.06 -10.18 13.08
CA HIS A 181 6.88 -10.13 12.21
C HIS A 181 5.88 -9.11 12.72
N ALA A 182 4.95 -8.69 11.86
CA ALA A 182 3.85 -7.83 12.25
C ALA A 182 2.76 -8.61 13.00
N SER A 183 1.84 -7.89 13.67
CA SER A 183 0.61 -8.47 14.22
C SER A 183 -0.21 -9.21 13.15
N ALA A 184 -1.10 -10.11 13.57
CA ALA A 184 -1.97 -10.81 12.63
C ALA A 184 -2.85 -9.85 11.81
N GLU A 185 -3.31 -8.75 12.42
CA GLU A 185 -4.05 -7.68 11.76
C GLU A 185 -3.26 -7.06 10.60
N ALA A 186 -2.01 -6.75 10.83
CA ALA A 186 -1.16 -6.15 9.80
C ALA A 186 -0.79 -7.15 8.71
N GLN A 187 -0.56 -8.42 9.06
CA GLN A 187 -0.35 -9.50 8.07
C GLN A 187 -1.59 -9.68 7.19
N VAL A 188 -2.82 -9.58 7.76
CA VAL A 188 -4.06 -9.60 6.98
C VAL A 188 -4.14 -8.41 6.04
N ALA A 189 -3.79 -7.20 6.50
CA ALA A 189 -3.80 -6.01 5.66
C ALA A 189 -2.87 -6.15 4.46
N ALA A 190 -1.64 -6.65 4.66
CA ALA A 190 -0.67 -6.87 3.59
C ALA A 190 -1.15 -7.94 2.58
N LEU A 191 -1.72 -9.04 3.07
CA LEU A 191 -2.18 -10.10 2.17
C LEU A 191 -3.48 -9.73 1.44
N ALA A 192 -4.31 -8.86 2.02
CA ALA A 192 -5.49 -8.31 1.37
C ALA A 192 -5.12 -7.42 0.18
N ASP A 193 -3.99 -6.70 0.25
CA ASP A 193 -3.42 -5.97 -0.88
C ASP A 193 -3.01 -6.92 -2.01
N ASP A 194 -2.30 -8.00 -1.69
CA ASP A 194 -1.95 -9.05 -2.65
C ASP A 194 -3.18 -9.66 -3.35
N ILE A 195 -4.27 -9.93 -2.61
CA ILE A 195 -5.52 -10.45 -3.15
C ILE A 195 -6.14 -9.44 -4.13
N ALA A 196 -6.28 -8.19 -3.68
CA ALA A 196 -6.89 -7.12 -4.43
C ALA A 196 -6.09 -6.85 -5.72
N TYR A 197 -4.78 -6.70 -5.60
CA TYR A 197 -3.87 -6.45 -6.72
C TYR A 197 -3.99 -7.49 -7.83
N ASN A 198 -3.89 -8.81 -7.52
CA ASN A 198 -3.95 -9.85 -8.54
C ASN A 198 -5.29 -9.86 -9.30
N ASN A 199 -6.40 -9.60 -8.62
CA ASN A 199 -7.72 -9.59 -9.24
C ASN A 199 -7.98 -8.30 -10.03
N HIS A 200 -7.56 -7.17 -9.47
CA HIS A 200 -7.77 -5.86 -10.09
C HIS A 200 -6.99 -5.71 -11.39
N ASP A 201 -5.77 -6.18 -11.41
CA ASP A 201 -4.90 -6.08 -12.56
C ASP A 201 -5.37 -6.96 -13.74
N LEU A 202 -5.90 -8.15 -13.44
CA LEU A 202 -6.59 -8.95 -14.47
C LEU A 202 -7.80 -8.21 -15.08
N MET A 203 -8.62 -7.59 -14.21
CA MET A 203 -9.81 -6.86 -14.68
C MET A 203 -9.43 -5.62 -15.48
N ASP A 204 -8.46 -4.86 -15.02
CA ASP A 204 -8.02 -3.61 -15.65
C ASP A 204 -7.26 -3.89 -16.96
N GLY A 205 -6.46 -4.97 -17.02
CA GLY A 205 -5.79 -5.42 -18.24
C GLY A 205 -6.76 -5.87 -19.33
N LEU A 206 -7.81 -6.65 -18.98
CA LEU A 206 -8.91 -7.00 -19.89
C LEU A 206 -9.64 -5.75 -20.39
N ARG A 207 -9.94 -4.81 -19.51
CA ARG A 207 -10.61 -3.54 -19.85
C ARG A 207 -9.76 -2.67 -20.79
N ALA A 208 -8.45 -2.62 -20.54
CA ALA A 208 -7.50 -1.88 -21.39
C ALA A 208 -7.23 -2.57 -22.75
N GLY A 209 -7.74 -3.80 -22.94
CA GLY A 209 -7.50 -4.57 -24.16
C GLY A 209 -6.05 -5.00 -24.33
N LEU A 210 -5.28 -5.10 -23.24
CA LEU A 210 -3.89 -5.57 -23.26
C LEU A 210 -3.80 -7.08 -23.50
N PHE A 211 -4.84 -7.80 -23.15
CA PHE A 211 -5.05 -9.22 -23.41
C PHE A 211 -6.55 -9.53 -23.41
N THR A 212 -6.91 -10.68 -23.97
CA THR A 212 -8.29 -11.18 -24.06
C THR A 212 -8.58 -12.22 -22.99
N VAL A 213 -9.85 -12.63 -22.87
CA VAL A 213 -10.23 -13.75 -21.98
C VAL A 213 -9.52 -15.02 -22.41
N GLU A 214 -9.43 -15.27 -23.70
CA GLU A 214 -8.80 -16.45 -24.30
C GLU A 214 -7.33 -16.57 -23.86
N ASP A 215 -6.64 -15.43 -23.73
CA ASP A 215 -5.23 -15.38 -23.31
C ASP A 215 -5.03 -15.80 -21.84
N ILE A 216 -6.05 -15.71 -20.97
CA ILE A 216 -5.97 -16.04 -19.55
C ILE A 216 -6.62 -17.37 -19.16
N LEU A 217 -7.35 -18.05 -20.09
CA LEU A 217 -8.01 -19.32 -19.79
C LEU A 217 -7.03 -20.45 -19.45
N HIS A 218 -5.77 -20.36 -19.86
CA HIS A 218 -4.75 -21.36 -19.54
C HIS A 218 -4.21 -21.22 -18.10
N LEU A 219 -4.48 -20.11 -17.42
CA LEU A 219 -4.07 -19.89 -16.04
C LEU A 219 -4.94 -20.74 -15.09
N PRO A 220 -4.36 -21.61 -14.25
CA PRO A 220 -5.09 -22.67 -13.55
C PRO A 220 -6.31 -22.19 -12.76
N LEU A 221 -6.14 -21.17 -11.91
CA LEU A 221 -7.21 -20.60 -11.08
C LEU A 221 -8.25 -19.85 -11.93
N VAL A 222 -7.76 -19.01 -12.84
CA VAL A 222 -8.61 -18.12 -13.64
C VAL A 222 -9.44 -18.95 -14.63
N GLY A 223 -8.80 -19.86 -15.37
CA GLY A 223 -9.49 -20.71 -16.33
C GLY A 223 -10.56 -21.59 -15.69
N ALA A 224 -10.30 -22.13 -14.50
CA ALA A 224 -11.28 -22.93 -13.74
C ALA A 224 -12.52 -22.08 -13.38
N CYS A 225 -12.34 -20.82 -12.97
CA CYS A 225 -13.44 -19.91 -12.67
C CYS A 225 -14.30 -19.62 -13.93
N PHE A 226 -13.67 -19.37 -15.06
CA PHE A 226 -14.38 -19.19 -16.33
C PHE A 226 -15.17 -20.45 -16.75
N ALA A 227 -14.56 -21.62 -16.65
CA ALA A 227 -15.22 -22.89 -16.97
C ALA A 227 -16.44 -23.16 -16.06
N GLU A 228 -16.35 -22.84 -14.78
CA GLU A 228 -17.47 -22.93 -13.85
C GLU A 228 -18.61 -21.97 -14.23
N VAL A 229 -18.28 -20.71 -14.55
CA VAL A 229 -19.29 -19.72 -14.97
C VAL A 229 -19.99 -20.17 -16.25
N ASP A 230 -19.25 -20.67 -17.26
CA ASP A 230 -19.81 -21.17 -18.50
C ASP A 230 -20.78 -22.36 -18.28
N LYS A 231 -20.46 -23.21 -17.32
CA LYS A 231 -21.32 -24.35 -16.92
C LYS A 231 -22.59 -23.89 -16.21
N LEU A 232 -22.49 -22.90 -15.31
CA LEU A 232 -23.62 -22.43 -14.51
C LEU A 232 -24.53 -21.46 -15.25
N HIS A 233 -23.98 -20.70 -16.21
CA HIS A 233 -24.66 -19.63 -16.91
C HIS A 233 -24.41 -19.71 -18.41
N PRO A 234 -24.85 -20.78 -19.10
CA PRO A 234 -24.61 -20.93 -20.53
C PRO A 234 -25.25 -19.77 -21.32
N GLY A 235 -24.47 -19.15 -22.23
CA GLY A 235 -24.93 -18.03 -23.03
C GLY A 235 -24.97 -16.66 -22.36
N ILE A 236 -24.38 -16.54 -21.18
CA ILE A 236 -24.21 -15.24 -20.51
C ILE A 236 -23.35 -14.30 -21.39
N ASP A 237 -23.66 -12.99 -21.38
CA ASP A 237 -22.86 -12.01 -22.11
C ASP A 237 -21.42 -11.90 -21.60
N THR A 238 -20.51 -11.49 -22.47
CA THR A 238 -19.08 -11.45 -22.19
C THR A 238 -18.72 -10.62 -20.96
N ARG A 239 -19.38 -9.46 -20.75
CA ARG A 239 -19.08 -8.59 -19.62
C ARG A 239 -19.47 -9.24 -18.30
N ARG A 240 -20.66 -9.82 -18.20
CA ARG A 240 -21.09 -10.55 -16.99
C ARG A 240 -20.24 -11.79 -16.76
N ARG A 241 -19.88 -12.52 -17.84
CA ARG A 241 -18.99 -13.68 -17.78
C ARG A 241 -17.63 -13.31 -17.12
N GLN A 242 -17.02 -12.22 -17.55
CA GLN A 242 -15.78 -11.70 -16.95
C GLN A 242 -15.95 -11.36 -15.47
N HIS A 243 -16.99 -10.58 -15.13
CA HIS A 243 -17.24 -10.20 -13.74
C HIS A 243 -17.52 -11.39 -12.83
N GLU A 244 -18.31 -12.36 -13.27
CA GLU A 244 -18.61 -13.56 -12.51
C GLU A 244 -17.37 -14.44 -12.29
N ALA A 245 -16.55 -14.63 -13.33
CA ALA A 245 -15.33 -15.42 -13.22
C ALA A 245 -14.29 -14.76 -12.25
N LEU A 246 -14.05 -13.46 -12.42
CA LEU A 246 -13.10 -12.74 -11.57
C LEU A 246 -13.61 -12.59 -10.13
N ARG A 247 -14.92 -12.46 -9.91
CA ARG A 247 -15.50 -12.49 -8.55
C ARG A 247 -15.27 -13.85 -7.87
N ARG A 248 -15.39 -14.96 -8.60
CA ARG A 248 -15.09 -16.31 -8.09
C ARG A 248 -13.61 -16.46 -7.78
N PHE A 249 -12.75 -16.04 -8.72
CA PHE A 249 -11.30 -16.03 -8.51
C PHE A 249 -10.92 -15.28 -7.21
N PHE A 250 -11.49 -14.09 -7.01
CA PHE A 250 -11.32 -13.32 -5.79
C PHE A 250 -11.78 -14.08 -4.53
N GLY A 251 -12.96 -14.72 -4.60
CA GLY A 251 -13.49 -15.53 -3.49
C GLY A 251 -12.56 -16.68 -3.12
N LEU A 252 -12.02 -17.40 -4.10
CA LEU A 252 -11.07 -18.50 -3.87
C LEU A 252 -9.80 -18.03 -3.13
N LEU A 253 -9.27 -16.84 -3.47
CA LEU A 253 -8.11 -16.28 -2.78
C LEU A 253 -8.41 -15.99 -1.31
N VAL A 254 -9.56 -15.37 -1.03
CA VAL A 254 -9.99 -15.05 0.33
C VAL A 254 -10.23 -16.32 1.17
N GLU A 255 -10.90 -17.31 0.59
CA GLU A 255 -11.21 -18.59 1.24
C GLU A 255 -9.93 -19.38 1.59
N ASP A 256 -8.97 -19.43 0.67
CA ASP A 256 -7.67 -20.09 0.89
C ASP A 256 -6.90 -19.43 2.04
N VAL A 257 -6.77 -18.11 2.01
CA VAL A 257 -6.09 -17.35 3.08
C VAL A 257 -6.74 -17.61 4.44
N ILE A 258 -8.07 -17.56 4.51
CA ILE A 258 -8.79 -17.81 5.78
C ILE A 258 -8.52 -19.23 6.27
N ALA A 259 -8.62 -20.25 5.40
CA ALA A 259 -8.43 -21.64 5.77
C ALA A 259 -7.00 -21.90 6.28
N VAL A 260 -6.00 -21.43 5.54
CA VAL A 260 -4.58 -21.64 5.89
C VAL A 260 -4.20 -20.87 7.15
N SER A 261 -4.63 -19.61 7.24
CA SER A 261 -4.31 -18.76 8.40
C SER A 261 -4.93 -19.30 9.68
N ARG A 262 -6.16 -19.79 9.60
CA ARG A 262 -6.82 -20.46 10.74
C ARG A 262 -6.02 -21.69 11.20
N ALA A 263 -5.64 -22.56 10.28
CA ALA A 263 -4.83 -23.74 10.61
C ALA A 263 -3.47 -23.36 11.20
N ASN A 264 -2.81 -22.31 10.69
CA ASN A 264 -1.55 -21.82 11.24
C ASN A 264 -1.71 -21.26 12.65
N LEU A 265 -2.77 -20.49 12.91
CA LEU A 265 -3.08 -19.93 14.23
C LEU A 265 -3.45 -21.03 15.22
N GLU A 266 -4.25 -22.02 14.82
CA GLU A 266 -4.54 -23.19 15.64
C GLU A 266 -3.28 -24.00 16.00
N ALA A 267 -2.37 -24.19 15.04
CA ALA A 267 -1.10 -24.89 15.26
C ALA A 267 -0.10 -24.10 16.12
N LEU A 268 -0.12 -22.77 16.07
CA LEU A 268 0.72 -21.91 16.89
C LEU A 268 0.17 -21.76 18.31
N ASP A 269 -1.16 -21.83 18.49
CA ASP A 269 -1.90 -21.62 19.74
C ASP A 269 -1.49 -20.32 20.48
N PRO A 270 -1.46 -19.15 19.80
CA PRO A 270 -0.98 -17.93 20.40
C PRO A 270 -1.96 -17.42 21.48
N GLN A 271 -1.41 -16.94 22.59
CA GLN A 271 -2.18 -16.39 23.70
C GLN A 271 -2.21 -14.86 23.70
N THR A 272 -1.27 -14.24 22.98
CA THR A 272 -1.11 -12.80 22.89
C THR A 272 -0.74 -12.37 21.45
N PRO A 273 -0.92 -11.09 21.08
CA PRO A 273 -0.41 -10.56 19.81
C PRO A 273 1.11 -10.73 19.64
N ASP A 274 1.85 -10.70 20.75
CA ASP A 274 3.32 -10.86 20.73
C ASP A 274 3.76 -12.27 20.36
N ASP A 275 2.97 -13.30 20.68
CA ASP A 275 3.24 -14.68 20.23
C ASP A 275 3.21 -14.77 18.70
N VAL A 276 2.33 -14.01 18.06
CA VAL A 276 2.29 -13.89 16.59
C VAL A 276 3.50 -13.14 16.05
N ARG A 277 3.88 -12.03 16.67
CA ARG A 277 5.06 -11.23 16.29
C ARG A 277 6.35 -12.05 16.34
N HIS A 278 6.48 -12.88 17.36
CA HIS A 278 7.68 -13.70 17.62
C HIS A 278 7.60 -15.14 17.06
N ALA A 279 6.58 -15.46 16.26
CA ALA A 279 6.42 -16.80 15.68
C ALA A 279 7.53 -17.25 14.73
N GLY A 280 8.44 -16.33 14.34
CA GLY A 280 9.54 -16.60 13.39
C GLY A 280 9.07 -16.85 11.96
N ARG A 281 7.79 -16.73 11.70
CA ARG A 281 7.14 -16.90 10.37
C ARG A 281 5.85 -16.11 10.30
N MET A 282 5.41 -15.80 9.10
CA MET A 282 4.05 -15.28 8.90
C MET A 282 3.01 -16.37 9.24
N VAL A 283 1.93 -15.96 9.89
CA VAL A 283 0.79 -16.84 10.20
C VAL A 283 -0.35 -16.66 9.21
N VAL A 284 -0.47 -15.46 8.63
CA VAL A 284 -1.45 -15.15 7.58
C VAL A 284 -0.76 -15.34 6.23
N GLN A 285 -1.20 -16.31 5.45
CA GLN A 285 -0.58 -16.65 4.17
C GLN A 285 -1.50 -17.50 3.28
N PHE A 286 -1.17 -17.53 1.99
CA PHE A 286 -1.76 -18.48 1.05
C PHE A 286 -1.23 -19.91 1.29
N SER A 287 -2.02 -20.91 0.84
CA SER A 287 -1.49 -22.26 0.69
C SER A 287 -0.33 -22.31 -0.31
N PRO A 288 0.59 -23.29 -0.19
CA PRO A 288 1.66 -23.47 -1.18
C PRO A 288 1.13 -23.68 -2.60
N GLU A 289 -0.02 -24.36 -2.75
CA GLU A 289 -0.70 -24.58 -4.01
C GLU A 289 -1.21 -23.27 -4.61
N MET A 290 -1.96 -22.50 -3.83
CA MET A 290 -2.50 -21.19 -4.24
C MET A 290 -1.36 -20.25 -4.63
N TRP A 291 -0.29 -20.20 -3.82
CA TRP A 291 0.87 -19.37 -4.11
C TRP A 291 1.59 -19.76 -5.40
N ARG A 292 1.72 -21.08 -5.69
CA ARG A 292 2.27 -21.57 -6.95
C ARG A 292 1.46 -21.10 -8.16
N ASP A 293 0.14 -21.17 -8.06
CA ASP A 293 -0.76 -20.82 -9.14
C ASP A 293 -0.87 -19.30 -9.33
N LEU A 294 -0.88 -18.53 -8.24
CA LEU A 294 -0.79 -17.06 -8.29
C LEU A 294 0.49 -16.56 -8.95
N ARG A 295 1.62 -17.24 -8.76
CA ARG A 295 2.85 -16.89 -9.49
C ARG A 295 2.70 -16.97 -10.99
N GLN A 296 1.87 -17.87 -11.51
CA GLN A 296 1.59 -17.94 -12.95
C GLN A 296 0.77 -16.72 -13.39
N VAL A 297 -0.25 -16.33 -12.63
CA VAL A 297 -1.02 -15.11 -12.87
C VAL A 297 -0.11 -13.86 -12.86
N ARG A 298 0.74 -13.72 -11.86
CA ARG A 298 1.70 -12.61 -11.75
C ARG A 298 2.70 -12.57 -12.92
N SER A 299 3.20 -13.74 -13.32
CA SER A 299 4.11 -13.84 -14.47
C SER A 299 3.43 -13.43 -15.77
N PHE A 300 2.16 -13.81 -15.94
CA PHE A 300 1.36 -13.41 -17.09
C PHE A 300 1.13 -11.89 -17.09
N LEU A 301 0.69 -11.31 -15.98
CA LEU A 301 0.48 -9.86 -15.85
C LEU A 301 1.79 -9.09 -16.09
N PHE A 302 2.91 -9.58 -15.57
CA PHE A 302 4.20 -8.98 -15.81
C PHE A 302 4.57 -8.93 -17.29
N ALA A 303 4.34 -10.01 -18.02
CA ALA A 303 4.67 -10.10 -19.44
C ALA A 303 3.72 -9.29 -20.33
N HIS A 304 2.41 -9.34 -20.05
CA HIS A 304 1.37 -8.86 -20.99
C HIS A 304 0.80 -7.49 -20.58
N MET A 305 0.97 -7.07 -19.35
CA MET A 305 0.48 -5.79 -18.84
C MET A 305 1.63 -4.82 -18.56
N TYR A 306 2.52 -5.15 -17.61
CA TYR A 306 3.59 -4.21 -17.19
C TYR A 306 4.69 -4.01 -18.23
N ARG A 307 4.87 -4.97 -19.15
CA ARG A 307 5.80 -4.89 -20.29
C ARG A 307 5.11 -4.61 -21.64
N ALA A 308 3.82 -4.29 -21.62
CA ALA A 308 3.15 -3.87 -22.85
C ALA A 308 3.84 -2.61 -23.44
N PRO A 309 4.04 -2.52 -24.75
CA PRO A 309 4.82 -1.44 -25.39
C PRO A 309 4.32 -0.04 -25.05
N ASN A 310 3.00 0.16 -25.01
CA ASN A 310 2.38 1.43 -24.63
C ASN A 310 2.65 1.78 -23.15
N VAL A 311 2.59 0.80 -22.25
CA VAL A 311 2.89 1.00 -20.82
C VAL A 311 4.38 1.34 -20.63
N VAL A 312 5.28 0.64 -21.31
CA VAL A 312 6.73 0.90 -21.27
C VAL A 312 7.06 2.29 -21.82
N ALA A 313 6.47 2.69 -22.96
CA ALA A 313 6.66 4.02 -23.51
C ALA A 313 6.22 5.11 -22.52
N LYS A 314 5.07 4.93 -21.87
CA LYS A 314 4.55 5.89 -20.90
C LYS A 314 5.40 5.94 -19.63
N ARG A 315 5.94 4.79 -19.17
CA ARG A 315 6.90 4.73 -18.06
C ARG A 315 8.14 5.58 -18.36
N ALA A 316 8.71 5.48 -19.56
CA ALA A 316 9.88 6.29 -19.94
C ALA A 316 9.59 7.79 -19.87
N GLU A 317 8.41 8.23 -20.31
CA GLU A 317 7.97 9.63 -20.24
C GLU A 317 7.89 10.12 -18.79
N VAL A 318 7.21 9.37 -17.90
CA VAL A 318 7.00 9.81 -16.51
C VAL A 318 8.25 9.64 -15.64
N THR A 319 9.15 8.70 -15.96
CA THR A 319 10.49 8.62 -15.36
C THR A 319 11.24 9.92 -15.57
N LYS A 320 11.18 10.47 -16.80
CA LYS A 320 11.83 11.74 -17.12
C LYS A 320 11.27 12.90 -16.29
N VAL A 321 9.96 12.93 -16.03
CA VAL A 321 9.32 13.96 -15.21
C VAL A 321 9.97 14.01 -13.82
N VAL A 322 10.10 12.89 -13.14
CA VAL A 322 10.72 12.82 -11.81
C VAL A 322 12.22 13.15 -11.88
N ALA A 323 12.90 12.61 -12.90
CA ALA A 323 14.34 12.83 -13.11
C ALA A 323 14.69 14.29 -13.37
N ASP A 324 13.80 15.06 -13.98
CA ASP A 324 13.98 16.49 -14.23
C ASP A 324 13.58 17.35 -13.02
N LEU A 325 12.50 16.98 -12.30
CA LEU A 325 12.00 17.75 -11.16
C LEU A 325 12.97 17.74 -9.97
N PHE A 326 13.55 16.60 -9.64
CA PHE A 326 14.43 16.48 -8.48
C PHE A 326 15.65 17.43 -8.56
N PRO A 327 16.47 17.41 -9.61
CA PRO A 327 17.57 18.36 -9.72
C PRO A 327 17.11 19.82 -9.85
N ALA A 328 15.93 20.10 -10.43
CA ALA A 328 15.41 21.45 -10.47
C ALA A 328 15.17 22.03 -9.08
N PHE A 329 14.53 21.27 -8.18
CA PHE A 329 14.31 21.68 -6.78
C PHE A 329 15.61 21.69 -5.96
N MET A 330 16.55 20.77 -6.22
CA MET A 330 17.86 20.78 -5.57
C MET A 330 18.70 22.01 -5.92
N ASN A 331 18.66 22.43 -7.19
CA ASN A 331 19.41 23.59 -7.68
C ASN A 331 18.78 24.93 -7.26
N ASP A 332 17.46 24.99 -7.15
CA ASP A 332 16.72 26.16 -6.71
C ASP A 332 15.64 25.80 -5.68
N PRO A 333 16.01 25.67 -4.40
CA PRO A 333 15.05 25.35 -3.34
C PRO A 333 13.94 26.39 -3.14
N SER A 334 14.07 27.61 -3.66
CA SER A 334 13.01 28.62 -3.59
C SER A 334 11.77 28.26 -4.42
N LEU A 335 11.87 27.25 -5.26
CA LEU A 335 10.74 26.65 -6.01
C LEU A 335 9.83 25.78 -5.14
N LEU A 336 10.29 25.38 -3.95
CA LEU A 336 9.46 24.69 -2.95
C LEU A 336 8.42 25.67 -2.37
N PRO A 337 7.25 25.17 -1.90
CA PRO A 337 6.25 26.02 -1.27
C PRO A 337 6.80 26.77 -0.04
N ALA A 338 6.27 27.98 0.21
CA ALA A 338 6.71 28.83 1.32
C ALA A 338 6.65 28.16 2.70
N GLU A 339 5.75 27.19 2.88
CA GLU A 339 5.64 26.40 4.11
C GLU A 339 6.87 25.54 4.42
N TRP A 340 7.78 25.36 3.44
CA TRP A 340 9.03 24.59 3.58
C TRP A 340 10.28 25.48 3.77
N GLU A 341 10.12 26.82 3.68
CA GLU A 341 11.26 27.76 3.75
C GLU A 341 12.10 27.62 5.02
N ALA A 342 11.44 27.36 6.15
CA ALA A 342 12.14 27.26 7.45
C ALA A 342 13.03 26.01 7.51
N GLU A 343 12.57 24.88 7.00
CA GLU A 343 13.32 23.63 6.93
C GLU A 343 14.45 23.75 5.89
N VAL A 344 14.17 24.34 4.72
CA VAL A 344 15.15 24.56 3.66
C VAL A 344 16.30 25.45 4.14
N ALA A 345 16.00 26.51 4.89
CA ALA A 345 17.02 27.44 5.38
C ALA A 345 18.02 26.80 6.38
N GLN A 346 17.66 25.67 6.98
CA GLN A 346 18.47 24.95 7.96
C GLN A 346 19.05 23.64 7.39
N ALA A 347 18.66 23.25 6.18
CA ALA A 347 19.03 21.98 5.58
C ALA A 347 20.47 21.99 5.04
N ASP A 348 21.24 20.97 5.38
CA ASP A 348 22.40 20.58 4.58
C ASP A 348 21.95 19.88 3.29
N GLU A 349 22.91 19.45 2.46
CA GLU A 349 22.60 18.81 1.17
C GLU A 349 21.75 17.55 1.33
N VAL A 350 22.03 16.72 2.33
CA VAL A 350 21.27 15.47 2.59
C VAL A 350 19.86 15.78 3.05
N ALA A 351 19.70 16.69 3.99
CA ALA A 351 18.40 17.12 4.48
C ALA A 351 17.58 17.78 3.38
N LEU A 352 18.19 18.63 2.52
CA LEU A 352 17.53 19.23 1.37
C LEU A 352 17.05 18.17 0.38
N ALA A 353 17.88 17.18 0.05
CA ALA A 353 17.50 16.08 -0.85
C ALA A 353 16.29 15.32 -0.30
N ARG A 354 16.25 15.06 1.01
CA ARG A 354 15.12 14.41 1.69
C ARG A 354 13.85 15.25 1.66
N LEU A 355 13.95 16.58 1.87
CA LEU A 355 12.82 17.50 1.74
C LEU A 355 12.28 17.54 0.29
N VAL A 356 13.17 17.59 -0.70
CA VAL A 356 12.80 17.53 -2.12
C VAL A 356 12.10 16.22 -2.45
N ALA A 357 12.62 15.09 -1.94
CA ALA A 357 11.99 13.77 -2.12
C ALA A 357 10.59 13.72 -1.48
N ASP A 358 10.43 14.23 -0.26
CA ASP A 358 9.14 14.34 0.43
C ASP A 358 8.13 15.17 -0.39
N TYR A 359 8.57 16.28 -0.94
CA TYR A 359 7.72 17.16 -1.74
C TYR A 359 7.28 16.48 -3.05
N ILE A 360 8.23 15.87 -3.77
CA ILE A 360 7.93 15.15 -5.02
C ILE A 360 7.02 13.95 -4.73
N ALA A 361 7.33 13.15 -3.71
CA ALA A 361 6.48 12.01 -3.32
C ALA A 361 5.08 12.45 -2.91
N GLY A 362 4.93 13.64 -2.33
CA GLY A 362 3.63 14.24 -2.01
C GLY A 362 2.80 14.71 -3.20
N MET A 363 3.37 14.84 -4.39
CA MET A 363 2.64 15.28 -5.58
C MET A 363 1.62 14.23 -6.05
N THR A 364 0.55 14.70 -6.70
CA THR A 364 -0.28 13.88 -7.56
C THR A 364 0.33 13.79 -8.96
N ASP A 365 -0.07 12.82 -9.76
CA ASP A 365 0.42 12.67 -11.15
C ASP A 365 0.21 13.95 -11.97
N ARG A 366 -0.99 14.48 -11.91
CA ARG A 366 -1.34 15.72 -12.59
C ARG A 366 -0.48 16.90 -12.13
N PHE A 367 -0.26 17.03 -10.83
CA PHE A 367 0.54 18.13 -10.28
C PHE A 367 2.01 18.01 -10.70
N ALA A 368 2.57 16.79 -10.70
CA ALA A 368 3.94 16.54 -11.16
C ALA A 368 4.13 16.92 -12.64
N LEU A 369 3.18 16.54 -13.51
CA LEU A 369 3.20 16.92 -14.92
C LEU A 369 3.12 18.46 -15.10
N GLN A 370 2.25 19.13 -14.35
CA GLN A 370 2.13 20.60 -14.41
C GLN A 370 3.39 21.31 -13.89
N ALA A 371 3.97 20.81 -12.80
CA ALA A 371 5.21 21.34 -12.25
C ALA A 371 6.37 21.18 -13.26
N HIS A 372 6.50 20.00 -13.87
CA HIS A 372 7.49 19.74 -14.90
C HIS A 372 7.34 20.66 -16.12
N ALA A 373 6.12 20.80 -16.65
CA ALA A 373 5.86 21.70 -17.78
C ALA A 373 6.22 23.17 -17.48
N ARG A 374 6.00 23.60 -16.24
CA ARG A 374 6.32 24.96 -15.78
C ARG A 374 7.83 25.20 -15.59
N LEU A 375 8.56 24.20 -15.05
CA LEU A 375 9.94 24.37 -14.62
C LEU A 375 10.96 23.96 -15.69
N VAL A 376 10.61 23.01 -16.56
CA VAL A 376 11.52 22.38 -17.52
C VAL A 376 11.07 22.59 -18.96
N GLY A 377 9.79 22.87 -19.19
CA GLY A 377 9.21 23.09 -20.52
C GLY A 377 9.23 24.55 -21.00
N ALA A 378 9.91 25.45 -20.29
CA ALA A 378 10.06 26.85 -20.65
C ALA A 378 11.35 27.09 -21.44
#